data_b19e23b8bffc063042f5f251a59f7fba
#
_entry.id   b19e23b8bffc063042f5f251a59f7fba
#
_cell.length_a   1.000
_cell.length_b   1.000
_cell.length_c   1.000
_cell.angle_alpha   90.00
_cell.angle_beta   90.00
_cell.angle_gamma   90.00
#
_symmetry.space_group_name_H-M   'P 1'
#
loop_
_entity.id
_entity.type
_entity.pdbx_description
1 polymer ?
#
loop_
_entity_poly.entity_id
_entity_poly.type
_entity_poly.pdbx_seq_one_letter_code
_entity_poly.pdbx_strand_id
1 'polypeptide(L)'
;MTVGVGGSTAEKELAAIKNMRGDVPPIGVEERLQRIARAQTIMREKGIDALYLDVSSSMTYFTGLKFRRTERMHSAVLPARGEIVYISPAFEVEKLKTMTSFGEKIAVWEEDEDPTATVTETVRALGYPSGTIAVGEAT
;
A
#
# COMPACT_ATOMS: atom_id res chain seq x y z
N MET A 1 -3.54 -13.16 46.79
CA MET A 1 -2.69 -13.26 45.61
C MET A 1 -3.40 -14.18 44.63
N THR A 2 -3.79 -13.65 43.47
CA THR A 2 -4.54 -14.46 42.47
C THR A 2 -3.52 -15.25 41.66
N VAL A 3 -3.56 -16.57 41.78
CA VAL A 3 -2.71 -17.48 41.02
C VAL A 3 -3.38 -17.68 39.65
N GLY A 4 -2.67 -17.34 38.57
CA GLY A 4 -3.17 -17.52 37.19
C GLY A 4 -3.17 -18.98 36.75
N VAL A 5 -3.60 -19.19 35.50
CA VAL A 5 -3.55 -20.52 34.87
C VAL A 5 -2.07 -20.98 34.82
N GLY A 6 -1.80 -22.22 35.24
CA GLY A 6 -0.45 -22.77 35.30
C GLY A 6 0.34 -22.51 36.61
N GLY A 7 -0.30 -21.93 37.65
CA GLY A 7 0.31 -21.76 38.99
C GLY A 7 1.27 -20.58 39.11
N SER A 8 1.28 -19.64 38.13
CA SER A 8 2.11 -18.44 38.15
C SER A 8 1.31 -17.18 38.50
N THR A 9 1.97 -16.05 38.71
CA THR A 9 1.37 -14.75 38.96
C THR A 9 1.64 -13.80 37.82
N ALA A 10 0.76 -12.79 37.63
CA ALA A 10 0.92 -11.79 36.57
C ALA A 10 2.27 -11.06 36.66
N GLU A 11 2.70 -10.70 37.89
CA GLU A 11 3.99 -10.04 38.11
C GLU A 11 5.17 -10.91 37.66
N LYS A 12 5.13 -12.22 37.97
CA LYS A 12 6.19 -13.14 37.57
C LYS A 12 6.25 -13.34 36.07
N GLU A 13 5.12 -13.50 35.43
CA GLU A 13 5.06 -13.65 33.97
C GLU A 13 5.43 -12.36 33.21
N LEU A 14 5.00 -11.20 33.70
CA LEU A 14 5.40 -9.91 33.12
C LEU A 14 6.91 -9.65 33.27
N ALA A 15 7.50 -10.01 34.41
CA ALA A 15 8.94 -9.88 34.63
C ALA A 15 9.77 -10.84 33.74
N ALA A 16 9.18 -11.95 33.30
CA ALA A 16 9.84 -12.92 32.43
C ALA A 16 9.78 -12.53 30.94
N ILE A 17 8.92 -11.56 30.55
CA ILE A 17 8.79 -11.09 29.17
C ILE A 17 10.08 -10.39 28.75
N LYS A 18 10.69 -10.90 27.68
CA LYS A 18 11.85 -10.28 27.05
C LYS A 18 11.43 -9.56 25.78
N ASN A 19 12.18 -8.53 25.40
CA ASN A 19 11.99 -7.90 24.10
C ASN A 19 12.34 -8.90 22.97
N MET A 20 11.32 -9.45 22.33
CA MET A 20 11.46 -10.43 21.24
C MET A 20 11.58 -9.79 19.86
N ARG A 21 11.60 -8.44 19.78
CA ARG A 21 11.66 -7.72 18.48
C ARG A 21 13.07 -7.29 18.09
N GLY A 22 14.07 -7.51 18.94
CA GLY A 22 15.44 -7.03 18.70
C GLY A 22 16.08 -7.58 17.43
N ASP A 23 15.69 -8.79 17.02
CA ASP A 23 16.29 -9.50 15.89
C ASP A 23 15.37 -9.52 14.64
N VAL A 24 14.22 -8.84 14.69
CA VAL A 24 13.29 -8.78 13.56
C VAL A 24 13.54 -7.53 12.73
N PRO A 25 14.10 -7.65 11.51
CA PRO A 25 14.32 -6.49 10.67
C PRO A 25 12.97 -5.90 10.22
N PRO A 26 12.87 -4.57 10.08
CA PRO A 26 11.67 -3.95 9.52
C PRO A 26 11.53 -4.32 8.04
N ILE A 27 10.29 -4.35 7.55
CA ILE A 27 10.01 -4.52 6.11
C ILE A 27 10.57 -3.31 5.36
N GLY A 28 11.66 -3.52 4.64
CA GLY A 28 12.37 -2.50 3.87
C GLY A 28 11.82 -2.30 2.46
N VAL A 29 12.44 -1.37 1.73
CA VAL A 29 12.10 -1.05 0.33
C VAL A 29 12.32 -2.27 -0.56
N GLU A 30 13.43 -2.98 -0.40
CA GLU A 30 13.76 -4.15 -1.22
C GLU A 30 12.69 -5.22 -1.16
N GLU A 31 12.22 -5.57 0.04
CA GLU A 31 11.15 -6.55 0.21
C GLU A 31 9.85 -6.09 -0.47
N ARG A 32 9.52 -4.79 -0.39
CA ARG A 32 8.33 -4.24 -1.07
C ARG A 32 8.45 -4.32 -2.58
N LEU A 33 9.62 -4.01 -3.14
CA LEU A 33 9.88 -4.13 -4.57
C LEU A 33 9.78 -5.59 -5.04
N GLN A 34 10.24 -6.55 -4.24
CA GLN A 34 10.07 -7.98 -4.52
C GLN A 34 8.59 -8.40 -4.51
N ARG A 35 7.78 -7.88 -3.57
CA ARG A 35 6.33 -8.10 -3.54
C ARG A 35 5.64 -7.55 -4.80
N ILE A 36 6.03 -6.35 -5.23
CA ILE A 36 5.55 -5.73 -6.47
C ILE A 36 5.93 -6.59 -7.68
N ALA A 37 7.18 -6.98 -7.80
CA ALA A 37 7.66 -7.80 -8.92
C ALA A 37 6.90 -9.14 -9.00
N ARG A 38 6.64 -9.78 -7.86
CA ARG A 38 5.84 -11.00 -7.79
C ARG A 38 4.39 -10.76 -8.22
N ALA A 39 3.77 -9.68 -7.74
CA ALA A 39 2.41 -9.31 -8.16
C ALA A 39 2.33 -9.06 -9.66
N GLN A 40 3.28 -8.32 -10.23
CA GLN A 40 3.37 -8.06 -11.66
C GLN A 40 3.51 -9.35 -12.49
N THR A 41 4.24 -10.33 -11.99
CA THR A 41 4.33 -11.64 -12.65
C THR A 41 2.97 -12.34 -12.68
N ILE A 42 2.29 -12.42 -11.55
CA ILE A 42 0.95 -13.02 -11.44
C ILE A 42 -0.06 -12.26 -12.32
N MET A 43 0.00 -10.93 -12.36
CA MET A 43 -0.86 -10.11 -13.20
C MET A 43 -0.70 -10.48 -14.68
N ARG A 44 0.54 -10.57 -15.17
CA ARG A 44 0.81 -10.98 -16.56
C ARG A 44 0.29 -12.38 -16.87
N GLU A 45 0.47 -13.32 -15.97
CA GLU A 45 -0.03 -14.71 -16.13
C GLU A 45 -1.55 -14.76 -16.20
N LYS A 46 -2.23 -13.85 -15.51
CA LYS A 46 -3.70 -13.78 -15.44
C LYS A 46 -4.34 -12.80 -16.43
N GLY A 47 -3.55 -12.11 -17.26
CA GLY A 47 -4.07 -11.11 -18.19
C GLY A 47 -4.63 -9.86 -17.49
N ILE A 48 -4.07 -9.51 -16.33
CA ILE A 48 -4.40 -8.30 -15.59
C ILE A 48 -3.37 -7.22 -15.96
N ASP A 49 -3.83 -6.08 -16.43
CA ASP A 49 -2.97 -5.00 -16.93
C ASP A 49 -2.56 -4.02 -15.83
N ALA A 50 -3.44 -3.78 -14.88
CA ALA A 50 -3.18 -2.92 -13.74
C ALA A 50 -3.90 -3.40 -12.47
N LEU A 51 -3.33 -3.08 -11.32
CA LEU A 51 -3.94 -3.27 -10.00
C LEU A 51 -4.17 -1.89 -9.40
N TYR A 52 -5.42 -1.56 -9.12
CA TYR A 52 -5.80 -0.38 -8.35
C TYR A 52 -5.70 -0.67 -6.85
N LEU A 53 -5.02 0.19 -6.14
CA LEU A 53 -4.83 0.13 -4.70
C LEU A 53 -5.47 1.36 -4.05
N ASP A 54 -6.55 1.15 -3.33
CA ASP A 54 -7.13 2.15 -2.43
C ASP A 54 -6.37 2.18 -1.10
N VAL A 55 -6.67 3.17 -0.26
CA VAL A 55 -6.16 3.24 1.13
C VAL A 55 -6.62 2.02 1.92
N SER A 56 -5.75 1.04 2.03
CA SER A 56 -6.05 -0.30 2.53
C SER A 56 -4.80 -1.00 3.06
N SER A 57 -4.99 -2.19 3.60
CA SER A 57 -3.90 -3.09 3.95
C SER A 57 -3.07 -3.49 2.73
N SER A 58 -3.69 -3.62 1.56
CA SER A 58 -2.99 -3.91 0.30
C SER A 58 -2.04 -2.77 -0.10
N MET A 59 -2.46 -1.51 -0.01
CA MET A 59 -1.57 -0.37 -0.23
C MET A 59 -0.38 -0.42 0.73
N THR A 60 -0.64 -0.62 2.03
CA THR A 60 0.43 -0.73 3.03
C THR A 60 1.37 -1.92 2.75
N TYR A 61 0.84 -3.05 2.30
CA TYR A 61 1.62 -4.24 1.96
C TYR A 61 2.62 -3.99 0.84
N PHE A 62 2.18 -3.32 -0.23
CA PHE A 62 3.02 -3.06 -1.40
C PHE A 62 3.93 -1.84 -1.19
N THR A 63 3.43 -0.75 -0.63
CA THR A 63 4.10 0.55 -0.63
C THR A 63 4.66 0.96 0.73
N GLY A 64 4.11 0.46 1.81
CA GLY A 64 4.39 0.92 3.17
C GLY A 64 3.61 2.15 3.58
N LEU A 65 2.88 2.77 2.67
CA LEU A 65 2.07 3.94 2.98
C LEU A 65 0.94 3.57 3.95
N LYS A 66 0.78 4.40 4.96
CA LYS A 66 -0.26 4.28 5.98
C LYS A 66 -1.09 5.56 5.99
N PHE A 67 -2.02 5.67 5.06
CA PHE A 67 -3.02 6.72 5.09
C PHE A 67 -4.20 6.34 5.98
N ARG A 68 -4.82 7.35 6.59
CA ARG A 68 -6.18 7.21 7.10
C ARG A 68 -7.14 7.43 5.93
N ARG A 69 -8.20 6.64 5.87
CA ARG A 69 -9.27 6.86 4.91
C ARG A 69 -9.98 8.18 5.25
N THR A 70 -10.11 9.05 4.29
CA THR A 70 -10.82 10.34 4.35
C THR A 70 -11.77 10.44 3.16
N GLU A 71 -12.48 11.54 3.03
CA GLU A 71 -13.28 11.86 1.84
C GLU A 71 -12.42 12.15 0.59
N ARG A 72 -11.13 12.43 0.78
CA ARG A 72 -10.21 12.68 -0.33
C ARG A 72 -9.49 11.40 -0.75
N MET A 73 -9.54 11.12 -2.04
CA MET A 73 -8.96 9.91 -2.59
C MET A 73 -7.43 9.98 -2.65
N HIS A 74 -6.79 9.11 -1.90
CA HIS A 74 -5.42 8.68 -2.12
C HIS A 74 -5.44 7.26 -2.64
N SER A 75 -4.73 6.99 -3.72
CA SER A 75 -4.67 5.66 -4.29
C SER A 75 -3.35 5.42 -5.00
N ALA A 76 -3.17 4.25 -5.57
CA ALA A 76 -2.07 3.96 -6.47
C ALA A 76 -2.50 2.99 -7.55
N VAL A 77 -1.86 3.09 -8.70
CA VAL A 77 -1.99 2.14 -9.81
C VAL A 77 -0.66 1.43 -9.97
N LEU A 78 -0.69 0.12 -9.78
CA LEU A 78 0.43 -0.76 -10.06
C LEU A 78 0.21 -1.42 -11.43
N PRO A 79 0.97 -1.03 -12.48
CA PRO A 79 0.86 -1.67 -13.79
C PRO A 79 1.49 -3.05 -13.80
N ALA A 80 1.05 -3.93 -14.69
CA ALA A 80 1.69 -5.24 -14.91
C ALA A 80 3.15 -5.15 -15.38
N ARG A 81 3.55 -3.99 -15.90
CA ARG A 81 4.94 -3.66 -16.29
C ARG A 81 5.22 -2.19 -15.98
N GLY A 82 6.37 -1.94 -15.36
CA GLY A 82 6.81 -0.58 -15.01
C GLY A 82 6.59 -0.23 -13.55
N GLU A 83 6.69 1.04 -13.25
CA GLU A 83 6.64 1.56 -11.88
C GLU A 83 5.21 1.85 -11.44
N ILE A 84 5.00 1.74 -10.13
CA ILE A 84 3.76 2.19 -9.47
C ILE A 84 3.58 3.70 -9.66
N VAL A 85 2.35 4.13 -9.88
CA VAL A 85 1.95 5.54 -9.94
C VAL A 85 1.05 5.82 -8.75
N TYR A 86 1.44 6.75 -7.90
CA TYR A 86 0.61 7.23 -6.80
C TYR A 86 -0.38 8.27 -7.30
N ILE A 87 -1.54 8.37 -6.68
CA ILE A 87 -2.58 9.34 -7.00
C ILE A 87 -2.95 10.10 -5.73
N SER A 88 -2.92 11.41 -5.80
CA SER A 88 -3.10 12.28 -4.64
C SER A 88 -3.81 13.58 -5.02
N PRO A 89 -4.60 14.18 -4.12
CA PRO A 89 -5.02 15.57 -4.29
C PRO A 89 -3.80 16.50 -4.33
N ALA A 90 -3.88 17.58 -5.10
CA ALA A 90 -2.77 18.48 -5.38
C ALA A 90 -2.11 19.03 -4.11
N PHE A 91 -2.91 19.47 -3.15
CA PHE A 91 -2.40 20.08 -1.93
C PHE A 91 -1.76 19.10 -0.93
N GLU A 92 -1.93 17.76 -1.12
CA GLU A 92 -1.28 16.74 -0.28
C GLU A 92 -0.04 16.08 -0.93
N VAL A 93 0.33 16.49 -2.13
CA VAL A 93 1.46 15.90 -2.88
C VAL A 93 2.76 15.94 -2.08
N GLU A 94 3.07 17.07 -1.47
CA GLU A 94 4.32 17.21 -0.69
C GLU A 94 4.32 16.29 0.53
N LYS A 95 3.18 16.12 1.19
CA LYS A 95 3.02 15.16 2.28
C LYS A 95 3.22 13.72 1.77
N LEU A 96 2.61 13.37 0.64
CA LEU A 96 2.79 12.06 0.02
C LEU A 96 4.28 11.78 -0.26
N LYS A 97 5.00 12.72 -0.86
CA LYS A 97 6.44 12.59 -1.13
C LYS A 97 7.26 12.29 0.13
N THR A 98 6.92 12.91 1.25
CA THR A 98 7.63 12.64 2.53
C THR A 98 7.35 11.26 3.11
N MET A 99 6.22 10.65 2.73
CA MET A 99 5.81 9.34 3.21
C MET A 99 6.23 8.19 2.27
N THR A 100 6.53 8.52 1.02
CA THR A 100 6.88 7.56 -0.03
C THR A 100 8.34 7.15 0.09
N SER A 101 8.61 5.86 0.11
CA SER A 101 9.99 5.33 0.21
C SER A 101 10.58 4.96 -1.15
N PHE A 102 9.75 4.84 -2.20
CA PHE A 102 10.14 4.54 -3.57
C PHE A 102 9.00 4.88 -4.53
N GLY A 103 9.33 5.01 -5.83
CA GLY A 103 8.40 5.43 -6.87
C GLY A 103 8.20 6.94 -6.85
N GLU A 104 8.53 7.58 -7.96
CA GLU A 104 8.51 9.05 -8.07
C GLU A 104 7.27 9.57 -8.83
N LYS A 105 6.53 8.67 -9.48
CA LYS A 105 5.38 9.03 -10.33
C LYS A 105 4.16 9.31 -9.47
N ILE A 106 3.66 10.53 -9.55
CA ILE A 106 2.44 10.96 -8.88
C ILE A 106 1.52 11.60 -9.92
N ALA A 107 0.32 11.04 -10.06
CA ALA A 107 -0.78 11.69 -10.76
C ALA A 107 -1.58 12.52 -9.75
N VAL A 108 -1.97 13.70 -10.16
CA VAL A 108 -2.55 14.71 -9.27
C VAL A 108 -3.96 15.04 -9.75
N TRP A 109 -4.89 15.27 -8.83
CA TRP A 109 -6.23 15.78 -9.10
C TRP A 109 -6.52 17.00 -8.23
N GLU A 110 -7.27 17.95 -8.77
CA GLU A 110 -7.71 19.16 -8.05
C GLU A 110 -9.07 18.93 -7.37
N GLU A 111 -9.40 19.71 -6.35
CA GLU A 111 -10.61 19.50 -5.54
C GLU A 111 -11.94 19.66 -6.33
N ASP A 112 -11.92 20.31 -7.49
CA ASP A 112 -13.04 20.46 -8.43
C ASP A 112 -13.06 19.40 -9.52
N GLU A 113 -12.11 18.47 -9.54
CA GLU A 113 -12.02 17.38 -10.49
C GLU A 113 -12.58 16.06 -9.91
N ASP A 114 -12.94 15.14 -10.84
CA ASP A 114 -13.27 13.77 -10.46
C ASP A 114 -12.01 12.94 -10.30
N PRO A 115 -11.65 12.53 -9.08
CA PRO A 115 -10.45 11.74 -8.84
C PRO A 115 -10.47 10.38 -9.55
N THR A 116 -11.65 9.84 -9.88
CA THR A 116 -11.75 8.57 -10.62
C THR A 116 -11.36 8.74 -12.09
N ALA A 117 -11.56 9.92 -12.65
CA ALA A 117 -11.04 10.26 -13.97
C ALA A 117 -9.50 10.20 -13.98
N THR A 118 -8.83 10.74 -12.97
CA THR A 118 -7.36 10.69 -12.84
C THR A 118 -6.85 9.25 -12.80
N VAL A 119 -7.55 8.33 -12.11
CA VAL A 119 -7.22 6.89 -12.15
C VAL A 119 -7.29 6.35 -13.57
N THR A 120 -8.40 6.64 -14.27
CA THR A 120 -8.63 6.14 -15.63
C THR A 120 -7.58 6.68 -16.60
N GLU A 121 -7.25 7.96 -16.50
CA GLU A 121 -6.23 8.61 -17.33
C GLU A 121 -4.83 8.05 -17.02
N THR A 122 -4.53 7.80 -15.77
CA THR A 122 -3.28 7.14 -15.36
C THR A 122 -3.14 5.77 -16.01
N VAL A 123 -4.19 4.94 -15.97
CA VAL A 123 -4.18 3.62 -16.61
C VAL A 123 -4.00 3.73 -18.12
N ARG A 124 -4.66 4.68 -18.77
CA ARG A 124 -4.48 4.96 -20.21
C ARG A 124 -3.05 5.39 -20.54
N ALA A 125 -2.50 6.31 -19.76
CA ALA A 125 -1.13 6.80 -19.92
C ALA A 125 -0.08 5.71 -19.73
N LEU A 126 -0.38 4.69 -18.92
CA LEU A 126 0.44 3.50 -18.75
C LEU A 126 0.36 2.53 -19.93
N GLY A 127 -0.45 2.82 -20.96
CA GLY A 127 -0.58 2.04 -22.18
C GLY A 127 -1.72 1.01 -22.17
N TYR A 128 -2.66 1.13 -21.24
CA TYR A 128 -3.79 0.19 -21.09
C TYR A 128 -5.16 0.85 -21.27
N PRO A 129 -5.47 1.43 -22.44
CA PRO A 129 -6.73 2.18 -22.67
C PRO A 129 -8.00 1.33 -22.55
N SER A 130 -7.87 0.02 -22.69
CA SER A 130 -8.96 -0.96 -22.58
C SER A 130 -8.54 -2.16 -21.71
N GLY A 131 -7.62 -1.92 -20.77
CA GLY A 131 -7.03 -2.97 -19.96
C GLY A 131 -7.95 -3.53 -18.89
N THR A 132 -7.62 -4.73 -18.44
CA THR A 132 -8.24 -5.37 -17.28
C THR A 132 -7.62 -4.83 -16.02
N ILE A 133 -8.43 -4.18 -15.18
CA ILE A 133 -7.99 -3.63 -13.90
C ILE A 133 -8.50 -4.54 -12.77
N ALA A 134 -7.57 -5.06 -11.97
CA ALA A 134 -7.93 -5.67 -10.71
C ALA A 134 -8.12 -4.57 -9.65
N VAL A 135 -9.14 -4.73 -8.84
CA VAL A 135 -9.37 -3.91 -7.64
C VAL A 135 -9.00 -4.74 -6.42
N GLY A 136 -8.43 -4.10 -5.44
CA GLY A 136 -8.07 -4.74 -4.18
C GLY A 136 -9.31 -5.17 -3.38
N GLU A 137 -9.40 -4.75 -2.14
CA GLU A 137 -10.52 -5.11 -1.28
C GLU A 137 -11.80 -4.37 -1.74
N ALA A 138 -12.85 -5.16 -2.04
CA ALA A 138 -14.20 -4.60 -2.15
C ALA A 138 -14.67 -4.25 -0.73
N THR A 139 -14.90 -2.98 -0.48
CA THR A 139 -15.40 -2.47 0.81
C THR A 139 -16.83 -2.02 0.70
#